data_8f2c9718bb03e39efd46c2365b212464
#
_entry.id   8f2c9718bb03e39efd46c2365b212464
#
_cell.length_a   1.000
_cell.length_b   1.000
_cell.length_c   1.000
_cell.angle_alpha   90.00
_cell.angle_beta   90.00
_cell.angle_gamma   90.00
#
_symmetry.space_group_name_H-M   'P 1'
#
loop_
_entity.id
_entity.type
_entity.pdbx_description
1 polymer ?
#
loop_
_entity_poly.entity_id
_entity_poly.type
_entity_poly.pdbx_seq_one_letter_code
_entity_poly.pdbx_strand_id
1 'polypeptide(L)'
;MDRKDATPGFEDPLSAEGMMVEKPVQRISVMDHHAFAEKYLADLGQEEADFQVCHWPIQSWHALDKRITGPEFECGGHRWRILLFPFGNSNGQPYDMVSVYLDYADNKDTPEGFHACAQFALVISNPNDPTLFSTSQAHHRFTTEEMDWGFTRFNEFRKLAVPLDKRTRPIIEDDQAVVSAFVRVLKDPTGVLWHNFINYDSKKETGYVGMKNQGATCYMNSLLQSLFFTNYFRRAVYQIPTENDIPTDSVAYALQRVFYQLQTSHQPVGTTELTKSFGWKSLDSF
;
A
#
# COMPACT_ATOMS: atom_id res chain seq x y z
N MET A 1 -55.49 56.14 44.26
CA MET A 1 -53.99 56.13 44.14
C MET A 1 -53.63 54.79 43.61
N ASP A 2 -53.77 54.64 42.25
CA ASP A 2 -53.72 53.38 41.56
C ASP A 2 -52.34 53.17 40.95
N ARG A 3 -51.69 52.10 41.34
CA ARG A 3 -50.50 51.59 40.65
C ARG A 3 -50.98 50.51 39.64
N LYS A 4 -50.78 50.80 38.36
CA LYS A 4 -50.92 49.83 37.32
C LYS A 4 -49.60 49.04 37.19
N ASP A 5 -49.67 47.76 37.46
CA ASP A 5 -48.64 46.81 37.13
C ASP A 5 -48.68 46.49 35.64
N ALA A 6 -47.57 46.69 34.95
CA ALA A 6 -47.39 46.29 33.57
C ALA A 6 -46.56 44.97 33.57
N THR A 7 -47.17 43.90 33.15
CA THR A 7 -46.55 42.61 32.88
C THR A 7 -45.78 42.68 31.54
N PRO A 8 -44.51 42.23 31.49
CA PRO A 8 -43.81 42.13 30.22
C PRO A 8 -44.27 40.88 29.47
N GLY A 9 -44.59 41.08 28.19
CA GLY A 9 -44.95 40.01 27.29
C GLY A 9 -43.77 39.08 27.02
N PHE A 10 -44.01 37.78 27.13
CA PHE A 10 -43.12 36.72 26.66
C PHE A 10 -43.25 36.67 25.14
N GLU A 11 -42.19 37.06 24.43
CA GLU A 11 -42.01 36.73 23.02
C GLU A 11 -41.51 35.29 22.87
N ASP A 12 -42.25 34.50 22.13
CA ASP A 12 -41.97 33.11 21.82
C ASP A 12 -40.82 32.99 20.78
N PRO A 13 -39.71 32.31 21.05
CA PRO A 13 -38.61 32.17 20.09
C PRO A 13 -38.77 30.87 19.27
N LEU A 14 -39.90 30.63 18.63
CA LEU A 14 -40.12 29.48 17.77
C LEU A 14 -40.55 29.94 16.37
N SER A 15 -39.62 30.48 15.57
CA SER A 15 -39.74 30.51 14.12
C SER A 15 -38.44 30.96 13.45
N ALA A 16 -37.41 30.12 13.47
CA ALA A 16 -36.36 30.15 12.47
C ALA A 16 -35.71 28.73 12.39
N GLU A 17 -36.50 27.73 11.99
CA GLU A 17 -35.95 26.55 11.40
C GLU A 17 -35.29 26.95 10.07
N GLY A 18 -34.00 27.32 10.16
CA GLY A 18 -33.15 27.43 9.01
C GLY A 18 -33.06 26.03 8.39
N MET A 19 -33.76 25.81 7.30
CA MET A 19 -33.54 24.68 6.42
C MET A 19 -32.03 24.66 6.08
N MET A 20 -31.31 23.77 6.71
CA MET A 20 -29.97 23.42 6.28
C MET A 20 -30.11 22.81 4.89
N VAL A 21 -29.90 23.61 3.87
CA VAL A 21 -29.74 23.13 2.50
C VAL A 21 -28.45 22.30 2.51
N GLU A 22 -28.59 20.98 2.60
CA GLU A 22 -27.46 20.08 2.38
C GLU A 22 -26.86 20.44 1.02
N LYS A 23 -25.60 20.90 1.03
CA LYS A 23 -24.86 21.13 -0.21
C LYS A 23 -24.86 19.80 -0.97
N PRO A 24 -25.25 19.78 -2.26
CA PRO A 24 -25.24 18.54 -3.03
C PRO A 24 -23.82 17.94 -2.96
N VAL A 25 -23.73 16.71 -2.48
CA VAL A 25 -22.47 15.96 -2.47
C VAL A 25 -21.99 15.87 -3.92
N GLN A 26 -20.97 16.60 -4.29
CA GLN A 26 -20.43 16.63 -5.63
C GLN A 26 -19.93 15.21 -5.96
N ARG A 27 -20.62 14.54 -6.88
CA ARG A 27 -20.23 13.19 -7.32
C ARG A 27 -19.00 13.33 -8.21
N ILE A 28 -17.93 12.64 -7.87
CA ILE A 28 -16.71 12.61 -8.68
C ILE A 28 -16.96 11.72 -9.89
N SER A 29 -16.53 12.18 -11.05
CA SER A 29 -16.54 11.41 -12.29
C SER A 29 -15.21 10.67 -12.45
N VAL A 30 -15.25 9.42 -12.94
CA VAL A 30 -14.06 8.65 -13.36
C VAL A 30 -13.30 9.36 -14.48
N MET A 31 -13.95 10.24 -15.22
CA MET A 31 -13.33 11.03 -16.30
C MET A 31 -12.61 12.28 -15.79
N ASP A 32 -12.83 12.69 -14.55
CA ASP A 32 -12.00 13.70 -13.88
C ASP A 32 -10.83 13.01 -13.17
N HIS A 33 -9.78 12.74 -13.94
CA HIS A 33 -8.65 11.94 -13.49
C HIS A 33 -7.96 12.53 -12.25
N HIS A 34 -7.84 13.86 -12.19
CA HIS A 34 -7.19 14.53 -11.07
C HIS A 34 -8.03 14.42 -9.79
N ALA A 35 -9.30 14.80 -9.84
CA ALA A 35 -10.18 14.72 -8.68
C ALA A 35 -10.38 13.26 -8.21
N PHE A 36 -10.43 12.32 -9.16
CA PHE A 36 -10.52 10.90 -8.84
C PHE A 36 -9.25 10.42 -8.12
N ALA A 37 -8.07 10.73 -8.68
CA ALA A 37 -6.79 10.33 -8.09
C ALA A 37 -6.60 10.94 -6.69
N GLU A 38 -6.88 12.23 -6.51
CA GLU A 38 -6.79 12.92 -5.22
C GLU A 38 -7.65 12.25 -4.14
N LYS A 39 -8.85 11.77 -4.51
CA LYS A 39 -9.76 11.13 -3.57
C LYS A 39 -9.43 9.67 -3.27
N TYR A 40 -9.02 8.90 -4.29
CA TYR A 40 -8.93 7.45 -4.21
C TYR A 40 -7.49 6.90 -4.19
N LEU A 41 -6.48 7.69 -4.54
CA LEU A 41 -5.08 7.32 -4.41
C LEU A 41 -4.44 8.18 -3.31
N ALA A 42 -4.47 7.67 -2.07
CA ALA A 42 -3.90 8.38 -0.93
C ALA A 42 -2.43 8.76 -1.16
N ASP A 43 -2.01 9.91 -0.61
CA ASP A 43 -0.60 10.27 -0.59
C ASP A 43 0.15 9.30 0.33
N LEU A 44 1.11 8.58 -0.23
CA LEU A 44 1.96 7.62 0.48
C LEU A 44 3.30 8.22 0.91
N GLY A 45 3.51 9.52 0.69
CA GLY A 45 4.77 10.20 1.00
C GLY A 45 5.95 9.74 0.13
N GLN A 46 5.67 9.09 -1.02
CA GLN A 46 6.67 8.61 -1.96
C GLN A 46 6.69 9.50 -3.21
N GLU A 47 7.86 9.66 -3.82
CA GLU A 47 8.01 10.42 -5.04
C GLU A 47 7.38 9.67 -6.22
N GLU A 48 6.47 10.33 -6.94
CA GLU A 48 5.85 9.82 -8.15
C GLU A 48 6.86 9.83 -9.32
N ALA A 49 6.95 8.72 -10.04
CA ALA A 49 7.71 8.65 -11.29
C ALA A 49 6.82 9.01 -12.48
N ASP A 50 5.59 8.50 -12.51
CA ASP A 50 4.61 8.75 -13.57
C ASP A 50 3.19 8.39 -13.09
N PHE A 51 2.18 9.00 -13.70
CA PHE A 51 0.77 8.70 -13.47
C PHE A 51 0.01 8.63 -14.78
N GLN A 52 -0.66 7.50 -15.03
CA GLN A 52 -1.45 7.28 -16.23
C GLN A 52 -2.81 6.67 -15.92
N VAL A 53 -3.76 6.87 -16.82
CA VAL A 53 -5.11 6.31 -16.73
C VAL A 53 -5.44 5.59 -18.04
N CYS A 54 -5.91 4.37 -17.92
CA CYS A 54 -6.41 3.59 -19.04
C CYS A 54 -7.91 3.34 -18.86
N HIS A 55 -8.69 3.62 -19.89
CA HIS A 55 -10.11 3.30 -19.97
C HIS A 55 -10.34 2.24 -21.05
N TRP A 56 -10.97 1.14 -20.66
CA TRP A 56 -11.25 0.01 -21.54
C TRP A 56 -12.77 -0.21 -21.64
N PRO A 57 -13.41 0.24 -22.73
CA PRO A 57 -14.85 0.01 -22.96
C PRO A 57 -15.15 -1.46 -23.24
N ILE A 58 -16.13 -2.01 -22.55
CA ILE A 58 -16.69 -3.35 -22.75
C ILE A 58 -18.07 -3.18 -23.41
N GLN A 59 -18.29 -3.82 -24.56
CA GLN A 59 -19.53 -3.68 -25.36
C GLN A 59 -20.54 -4.81 -25.11
N SER A 60 -20.09 -6.00 -24.70
CA SER A 60 -20.92 -7.17 -24.52
C SER A 60 -20.38 -8.01 -23.37
N TRP A 61 -20.79 -7.66 -22.15
CA TRP A 61 -20.23 -8.27 -20.92
C TRP A 61 -20.47 -9.78 -20.85
N HIS A 62 -21.71 -10.22 -21.18
CA HIS A 62 -22.07 -11.64 -21.13
C HIS A 62 -21.40 -12.50 -22.21
N ALA A 63 -20.88 -11.88 -23.27
CA ALA A 63 -20.16 -12.57 -24.34
C ALA A 63 -18.66 -12.68 -24.08
N LEU A 64 -18.17 -12.15 -22.96
CA LEU A 64 -16.74 -12.19 -22.61
C LEU A 64 -16.29 -13.61 -22.25
N ASP A 65 -15.05 -13.91 -22.56
CA ASP A 65 -14.38 -15.11 -22.09
C ASP A 65 -14.14 -15.08 -20.58
N LYS A 66 -13.88 -16.25 -19.99
CA LYS A 66 -13.62 -16.38 -18.53
C LYS A 66 -12.44 -15.54 -18.05
N ARG A 67 -11.46 -15.27 -18.91
CA ARG A 67 -10.27 -14.47 -18.63
C ARG A 67 -9.92 -13.66 -19.86
N ILE A 68 -9.90 -12.35 -19.72
CA ILE A 68 -9.55 -11.43 -20.81
C ILE A 68 -8.58 -10.35 -20.31
N THR A 69 -7.83 -9.79 -21.23
CA THR A 69 -6.92 -8.67 -20.97
C THR A 69 -7.32 -7.46 -21.79
N GLY A 70 -7.24 -6.29 -21.18
CA GLY A 70 -7.46 -5.01 -21.84
C GLY A 70 -6.28 -4.56 -22.72
N PRO A 71 -6.39 -3.40 -23.32
CA PRO A 71 -5.30 -2.80 -24.08
C PRO A 71 -4.09 -2.54 -23.18
N GLU A 72 -2.90 -2.64 -23.74
CA GLU A 72 -1.66 -2.25 -23.06
C GLU A 72 -1.51 -0.74 -23.06
N PHE A 73 -0.97 -0.20 -21.96
CA PHE A 73 -0.64 1.22 -21.81
C PHE A 73 0.68 1.37 -21.06
N GLU A 74 1.36 2.49 -21.26
CA GLU A 74 2.64 2.78 -20.62
C GLU A 74 2.45 3.68 -19.42
N CYS A 75 3.16 3.38 -18.31
CA CYS A 75 3.27 4.22 -17.13
C CYS A 75 4.60 3.93 -16.43
N GLY A 76 5.37 4.97 -16.15
CA GLY A 76 6.66 4.88 -15.45
C GLY A 76 7.73 4.07 -16.19
N GLY A 77 7.68 4.01 -17.52
CA GLY A 77 8.60 3.22 -18.35
C GLY A 77 8.26 1.72 -18.38
N HIS A 78 7.09 1.35 -17.90
CA HIS A 78 6.58 -0.04 -17.86
C HIS A 78 5.29 -0.16 -18.63
N ARG A 79 5.03 -1.34 -19.23
CA ARG A 79 3.76 -1.64 -19.88
C ARG A 79 2.84 -2.38 -18.94
N TRP A 80 1.61 -1.89 -18.85
CA TRP A 80 0.54 -2.38 -18.00
C TRP A 80 -0.67 -2.73 -18.82
N ARG A 81 -1.52 -3.61 -18.28
CA ARG A 81 -2.86 -3.89 -18.80
C ARG A 81 -3.79 -4.30 -17.69
N ILE A 82 -5.08 -4.23 -17.94
CA ILE A 82 -6.09 -4.73 -17.02
C ILE A 82 -6.33 -6.20 -17.31
N LEU A 83 -6.32 -7.05 -16.29
CA LEU A 83 -6.72 -8.44 -16.37
C LEU A 83 -8.10 -8.57 -15.70
N LEU A 84 -9.09 -9.04 -16.47
CA LEU A 84 -10.48 -9.16 -16.05
C LEU A 84 -10.96 -10.60 -16.07
N PHE A 85 -11.62 -11.02 -15.00
CA PHE A 85 -12.40 -12.26 -14.92
C PHE A 85 -13.87 -11.85 -14.68
N PRO A 86 -14.68 -11.70 -15.73
CA PRO A 86 -16.03 -11.14 -15.65
C PRO A 86 -16.99 -12.01 -14.83
N PHE A 87 -16.66 -13.28 -14.63
CA PHE A 87 -17.44 -14.28 -13.89
C PHE A 87 -16.64 -14.92 -12.74
N GLY A 88 -15.56 -14.24 -12.28
CA GLY A 88 -14.67 -14.70 -11.22
C GLY A 88 -13.56 -15.64 -11.65
N ASN A 89 -12.46 -15.65 -10.89
CA ASN A 89 -11.25 -16.42 -11.24
C ASN A 89 -11.01 -17.66 -10.38
N SER A 90 -11.83 -17.97 -9.37
CA SER A 90 -11.55 -19.07 -8.46
C SER A 90 -12.40 -20.31 -8.69
N ASN A 91 -11.74 -21.47 -8.72
CA ASN A 91 -12.40 -22.77 -8.67
C ASN A 91 -13.11 -22.93 -7.30
N GLY A 92 -14.45 -22.81 -7.28
CA GLY A 92 -15.26 -23.02 -6.08
C GLY A 92 -15.83 -21.75 -5.42
N GLN A 93 -15.66 -20.59 -6.00
CA GLN A 93 -16.42 -19.39 -5.61
C GLN A 93 -17.75 -19.30 -6.38
N PRO A 94 -18.80 -18.68 -5.84
CA PRO A 94 -20.02 -18.44 -6.58
C PRO A 94 -19.69 -17.67 -7.87
N TYR A 95 -20.27 -18.10 -8.98
CA TYR A 95 -20.11 -17.51 -10.33
C TYR A 95 -20.59 -16.04 -10.44
N ASP A 96 -20.87 -15.41 -9.32
CA ASP A 96 -21.45 -14.07 -9.21
C ASP A 96 -20.42 -12.99 -8.83
N MET A 97 -19.14 -13.34 -8.81
CA MET A 97 -18.08 -12.39 -8.49
C MET A 97 -17.34 -11.93 -9.75
N VAL A 98 -17.02 -10.66 -9.80
CA VAL A 98 -16.07 -10.09 -10.79
C VAL A 98 -14.71 -9.97 -10.13
N SER A 99 -13.64 -10.37 -10.84
CA SER A 99 -12.26 -10.18 -10.38
C SER A 99 -11.51 -9.29 -11.36
N VAL A 100 -10.75 -8.33 -10.84
CA VAL A 100 -9.99 -7.36 -11.65
C VAL A 100 -8.59 -7.20 -11.08
N TYR A 101 -7.58 -7.22 -11.96
CA TYR A 101 -6.18 -7.08 -11.60
C TYR A 101 -5.48 -6.07 -12.51
N LEU A 102 -4.46 -5.42 -11.98
CA LEU A 102 -3.44 -4.76 -12.78
C LEU A 102 -2.38 -5.81 -13.11
N ASP A 103 -2.03 -5.98 -14.37
CA ASP A 103 -1.10 -6.97 -14.89
C ASP A 103 0.07 -6.26 -15.59
N TYR A 104 1.30 -6.67 -15.25
CA TYR A 104 2.52 -6.20 -15.89
C TYR A 104 2.69 -6.91 -17.25
N ALA A 105 2.69 -6.15 -18.33
CA ALA A 105 2.62 -6.72 -19.68
C ALA A 105 3.98 -7.16 -20.26
N ASP A 106 5.10 -6.65 -19.74
CA ASP A 106 6.46 -6.89 -20.25
C ASP A 106 7.11 -8.20 -19.76
N ASN A 107 6.33 -9.22 -19.49
CA ASN A 107 6.79 -10.42 -18.77
C ASN A 107 7.78 -11.33 -19.53
N LYS A 108 8.06 -11.11 -20.82
CA LYS A 108 8.94 -11.98 -21.61
C LYS A 108 10.43 -11.61 -21.55
N ASP A 109 10.72 -10.34 -21.34
CA ASP A 109 12.08 -9.79 -21.39
C ASP A 109 12.48 -9.14 -20.05
N THR A 110 11.83 -9.51 -18.96
CA THR A 110 12.05 -8.92 -17.64
C THR A 110 13.40 -9.38 -17.09
N PRO A 111 14.33 -8.47 -16.79
CA PRO A 111 15.64 -8.83 -16.24
C PRO A 111 15.52 -9.43 -14.83
N GLU A 112 16.50 -10.25 -14.45
CA GLU A 112 16.61 -10.77 -13.08
C GLU A 112 16.67 -9.60 -12.09
N GLY A 113 15.89 -9.67 -11.00
CA GLY A 113 15.81 -8.61 -10.00
C GLY A 113 14.90 -7.43 -10.38
N PHE A 114 14.16 -7.55 -11.49
CA PHE A 114 13.15 -6.56 -11.86
C PHE A 114 12.16 -6.31 -10.74
N HIS A 115 11.83 -5.05 -10.55
CA HIS A 115 10.66 -4.64 -9.76
C HIS A 115 10.09 -3.31 -10.23
N ALA A 116 8.80 -3.15 -10.05
CA ALA A 116 8.08 -1.89 -10.23
C ALA A 116 7.10 -1.68 -9.06
N CYS A 117 7.21 -0.55 -8.39
CA CYS A 117 6.33 -0.19 -7.29
C CYS A 117 5.20 0.70 -7.81
N ALA A 118 3.97 0.22 -7.78
CA ALA A 118 2.82 0.97 -8.25
C ALA A 118 1.69 1.02 -7.22
N GLN A 119 1.14 2.22 -7.02
CA GLN A 119 -0.16 2.43 -6.39
C GLN A 119 -1.19 2.54 -7.49
N PHE A 120 -2.35 1.89 -7.33
CA PHE A 120 -3.36 1.90 -8.37
C PHE A 120 -4.78 1.80 -7.83
N ALA A 121 -5.73 2.27 -8.63
CA ALA A 121 -7.15 2.04 -8.45
C ALA A 121 -7.73 1.36 -9.69
N LEU A 122 -8.48 0.27 -9.48
CA LEU A 122 -9.24 -0.41 -10.52
C LEU A 122 -10.71 -0.02 -10.38
N VAL A 123 -11.35 0.25 -11.50
CA VAL A 123 -12.69 0.84 -11.54
C VAL A 123 -13.54 0.13 -12.59
N ILE A 124 -14.80 -0.15 -12.26
CA ILE A 124 -15.84 -0.47 -13.24
C ILE A 124 -16.87 0.63 -13.15
N SER A 125 -17.15 1.31 -14.26
CA SER A 125 -18.06 2.44 -14.32
C SER A 125 -19.14 2.26 -15.40
N ASN A 126 -20.25 2.98 -15.20
CA ASN A 126 -21.31 3.05 -16.19
C ASN A 126 -20.84 3.80 -17.44
N PRO A 127 -21.09 3.29 -18.66
CA PRO A 127 -20.61 3.91 -19.90
C PRO A 127 -21.27 5.26 -20.20
N ASN A 128 -22.48 5.51 -19.68
CA ASN A 128 -23.27 6.71 -19.95
C ASN A 128 -23.27 7.70 -18.76
N ASP A 129 -22.87 7.23 -17.55
CA ASP A 129 -22.75 8.06 -16.35
C ASP A 129 -21.48 7.68 -15.58
N PRO A 130 -20.33 8.31 -15.87
CA PRO A 130 -19.06 7.98 -15.23
C PRO A 130 -18.97 8.39 -13.75
N THR A 131 -20.04 8.96 -13.18
CA THR A 131 -20.17 9.16 -11.72
C THR A 131 -20.70 7.93 -10.99
N LEU A 132 -21.22 6.94 -11.75
CA LEU A 132 -21.67 5.65 -11.24
C LEU A 132 -20.59 4.61 -11.45
N PHE A 133 -19.90 4.24 -10.40
CA PHE A 133 -18.79 3.28 -10.47
C PHE A 133 -18.61 2.49 -9.18
N SER A 134 -17.87 1.39 -9.29
CA SER A 134 -17.26 0.64 -8.20
C SER A 134 -15.76 0.74 -8.34
N THR A 135 -15.04 0.93 -7.23
CA THR A 135 -13.58 1.06 -7.22
C THR A 135 -12.96 0.32 -6.05
N SER A 136 -11.75 -0.18 -6.26
CA SER A 136 -10.88 -0.73 -5.23
C SER A 136 -9.46 -0.27 -5.49
N GLN A 137 -8.71 0.01 -4.40
CA GLN A 137 -7.35 0.56 -4.47
C GLN A 137 -6.37 -0.40 -3.82
N ALA A 138 -5.15 -0.44 -4.36
CA ALA A 138 -4.04 -1.16 -3.79
C ALA A 138 -2.72 -0.47 -4.12
N HIS A 139 -1.67 -0.94 -3.49
CA HIS A 139 -0.30 -0.73 -3.91
C HIS A 139 0.42 -2.07 -3.88
N HIS A 140 1.38 -2.24 -4.78
CA HIS A 140 2.11 -3.50 -4.88
C HIS A 140 3.50 -3.26 -5.49
N ARG A 141 4.45 -4.12 -5.09
CA ARG A 141 5.74 -4.29 -5.72
C ARG A 141 5.64 -5.43 -6.71
N PHE A 142 5.51 -5.12 -7.99
CA PHE A 142 5.50 -6.10 -9.07
C PHE A 142 6.91 -6.63 -9.27
N THR A 143 7.04 -7.95 -9.34
CA THR A 143 8.30 -8.68 -9.55
C THR A 143 8.09 -9.79 -10.58
N THR A 144 9.17 -10.50 -10.93
CA THR A 144 9.07 -11.67 -11.82
C THR A 144 8.20 -12.79 -11.28
N GLU A 145 8.06 -12.89 -9.95
CA GLU A 145 7.25 -13.90 -9.26
C GLU A 145 5.79 -13.43 -9.10
N GLU A 146 5.55 -12.11 -9.00
CA GLU A 146 4.24 -11.51 -8.75
C GLU A 146 3.98 -10.40 -9.77
N MET A 147 3.57 -10.81 -10.99
CA MET A 147 3.37 -9.90 -12.14
C MET A 147 1.97 -9.32 -12.22
N ASP A 148 1.00 -9.84 -11.50
CA ASP A 148 -0.34 -9.28 -11.41
C ASP A 148 -0.76 -9.09 -9.95
N TRP A 149 -1.51 -8.03 -9.70
CA TRP A 149 -2.05 -7.74 -8.37
C TRP A 149 -3.42 -7.07 -8.47
N GLY A 150 -4.36 -7.51 -7.62
CA GLY A 150 -5.71 -6.96 -7.66
C GLY A 150 -6.69 -7.64 -6.73
N PHE A 151 -7.94 -7.73 -7.18
CA PHE A 151 -9.06 -8.07 -6.34
C PHE A 151 -9.82 -9.29 -6.90
N THR A 152 -9.62 -10.46 -6.30
CA THR A 152 -10.35 -11.69 -6.61
C THR A 152 -11.85 -11.53 -6.39
N ARG A 153 -12.24 -10.72 -5.41
CA ARG A 153 -13.63 -10.36 -5.09
C ARG A 153 -13.82 -8.85 -5.24
N PHE A 154 -13.67 -8.35 -6.47
CA PHE A 154 -13.81 -6.92 -6.72
C PHE A 154 -15.24 -6.45 -6.40
N ASN A 155 -16.25 -7.11 -6.97
CA ASN A 155 -17.65 -6.90 -6.63
C ASN A 155 -18.52 -8.08 -7.08
N GLU A 156 -19.72 -8.21 -6.52
CA GLU A 156 -20.71 -9.14 -7.02
C GLU A 156 -21.28 -8.62 -8.35
N PHE A 157 -21.32 -9.48 -9.39
CA PHE A 157 -21.85 -9.11 -10.70
C PHE A 157 -23.26 -8.52 -10.60
N ARG A 158 -24.13 -9.16 -9.80
CA ARG A 158 -25.49 -8.68 -9.57
C ARG A 158 -25.53 -7.24 -9.01
N LYS A 159 -24.61 -6.86 -8.15
CA LYS A 159 -24.51 -5.48 -7.61
C LYS A 159 -24.06 -4.48 -8.66
N LEU A 160 -23.38 -4.94 -9.70
CA LEU A 160 -22.97 -4.10 -10.82
C LEU A 160 -24.06 -3.98 -11.87
N ALA A 161 -24.84 -5.06 -12.12
CA ALA A 161 -25.83 -5.16 -13.19
C ALA A 161 -27.24 -4.68 -12.79
N VAL A 162 -27.49 -4.41 -11.51
CA VAL A 162 -28.80 -3.95 -11.03
C VAL A 162 -28.63 -2.59 -10.32
N PRO A 163 -29.55 -1.64 -10.50
CA PRO A 163 -29.55 -0.41 -9.71
C PRO A 163 -29.66 -0.74 -8.22
N LEU A 164 -28.70 -0.30 -7.42
CA LEU A 164 -28.66 -0.48 -5.98
C LEU A 164 -28.82 0.84 -5.25
N ASP A 165 -29.34 0.78 -4.03
CA ASP A 165 -29.59 1.92 -3.18
C ASP A 165 -30.56 2.92 -3.84
N LYS A 166 -30.24 4.19 -3.81
CA LYS A 166 -31.02 5.26 -4.46
C LYS A 166 -30.59 5.53 -5.90
N ARG A 167 -29.84 4.61 -6.54
CA ARG A 167 -29.39 4.77 -7.92
C ARG A 167 -30.54 4.45 -8.88
N THR A 168 -30.62 5.18 -9.95
CA THR A 168 -31.63 4.97 -11.02
C THR A 168 -31.11 4.08 -12.13
N ARG A 169 -29.78 3.88 -12.20
CA ARG A 169 -29.06 3.12 -13.24
C ARG A 169 -28.08 2.12 -12.64
N PRO A 170 -27.83 0.97 -13.28
CA PRO A 170 -26.78 0.03 -12.89
C PRO A 170 -25.39 0.54 -13.31
N ILE A 171 -24.34 -0.09 -12.82
CA ILE A 171 -22.97 0.19 -13.27
C ILE A 171 -22.70 -0.49 -14.60
N ILE A 172 -23.13 -1.77 -14.77
CA ILE A 172 -23.15 -2.45 -16.07
C ILE A 172 -24.54 -2.23 -16.64
N GLU A 173 -24.63 -1.44 -17.69
CA GLU A 173 -25.89 -1.03 -18.32
C GLU A 173 -25.94 -1.48 -19.77
N ASP A 174 -27.04 -2.08 -20.20
CA ASP A 174 -27.22 -2.60 -21.56
C ASP A 174 -26.07 -3.52 -22.00
N ASP A 175 -25.60 -4.37 -21.07
CA ASP A 175 -24.48 -5.29 -21.27
C ASP A 175 -23.12 -4.61 -21.52
N GLN A 176 -23.00 -3.31 -21.14
CA GLN A 176 -21.82 -2.49 -21.37
C GLN A 176 -21.29 -1.91 -20.05
N ALA A 177 -19.99 -1.70 -20.01
CA ALA A 177 -19.28 -1.03 -18.92
C ALA A 177 -17.97 -0.42 -19.42
N VAL A 178 -17.36 0.43 -18.60
CA VAL A 178 -15.97 0.85 -18.79
C VAL A 178 -15.13 0.33 -17.63
N VAL A 179 -14.12 -0.48 -17.93
CA VAL A 179 -13.13 -0.91 -16.92
C VAL A 179 -11.93 0.02 -17.01
N SER A 180 -11.52 0.60 -15.90
CA SER A 180 -10.45 1.59 -15.89
C SER A 180 -9.38 1.24 -14.86
N ALA A 181 -8.13 1.58 -15.18
CA ALA A 181 -7.00 1.53 -14.26
C ALA A 181 -6.38 2.92 -14.14
N PHE A 182 -6.27 3.40 -12.91
CA PHE A 182 -5.49 4.56 -12.53
C PHE A 182 -4.20 4.03 -11.93
N VAL A 183 -3.06 4.31 -12.52
CA VAL A 183 -1.77 3.75 -12.11
C VAL A 183 -0.79 4.87 -11.84
N ARG A 184 -0.23 4.87 -10.64
CA ARG A 184 0.83 5.76 -10.18
C ARG A 184 2.06 4.91 -9.90
N VAL A 185 3.08 5.00 -10.74
CA VAL A 185 4.37 4.35 -10.51
C VAL A 185 5.20 5.24 -9.60
N LEU A 186 5.78 4.64 -8.57
CA LEU A 186 6.58 5.34 -7.57
C LEU A 186 8.07 5.07 -7.77
N LYS A 187 8.90 6.07 -7.46
CA LYS A 187 10.35 5.89 -7.42
C LYS A 187 10.74 5.03 -6.23
N ASP A 188 11.65 4.12 -6.44
CA ASP A 188 12.25 3.30 -5.39
C ASP A 188 13.77 3.48 -5.37
N PRO A 189 14.29 4.61 -4.85
CA PRO A 189 15.72 4.86 -4.80
C PRO A 189 16.47 3.91 -3.85
N THR A 190 15.74 3.22 -2.99
CA THR A 190 16.31 2.24 -2.04
C THR A 190 16.36 0.82 -2.61
N GLY A 191 15.59 0.54 -3.65
CA GLY A 191 15.42 -0.79 -4.22
C GLY A 191 14.62 -1.76 -3.35
N VAL A 192 14.03 -1.28 -2.23
CA VAL A 192 13.35 -2.14 -1.25
C VAL A 192 11.95 -1.65 -0.84
N LEU A 193 11.41 -0.67 -1.55
CA LEU A 193 10.05 -0.19 -1.31
C LEU A 193 9.05 -1.36 -1.43
N TRP A 194 8.28 -1.61 -0.36
CA TRP A 194 7.32 -2.72 -0.20
C TRP A 194 7.91 -4.11 -0.41
N HIS A 195 9.25 -4.25 -0.25
CA HIS A 195 9.89 -5.56 -0.32
C HIS A 195 9.43 -6.44 0.84
N ASN A 196 9.05 -7.68 0.56
CA ASN A 196 8.63 -8.64 1.58
C ASN A 196 9.80 -9.28 2.34
N PHE A 197 11.04 -9.08 1.85
CA PHE A 197 12.28 -9.64 2.36
C PHE A 197 12.32 -11.18 2.44
N ILE A 198 11.39 -11.89 1.81
CA ILE A 198 11.45 -13.33 1.65
C ILE A 198 12.60 -13.63 0.67
N ASN A 199 13.53 -14.50 1.07
CA ASN A 199 14.74 -14.87 0.32
C ASN A 199 15.68 -13.68 -0.02
N TYR A 200 15.52 -12.52 0.64
CA TYR A 200 16.35 -11.35 0.41
C TYR A 200 17.71 -11.50 1.10
N ASP A 201 18.79 -11.52 0.33
CA ASP A 201 20.15 -11.48 0.83
C ASP A 201 20.65 -10.03 0.86
N SER A 202 20.49 -9.37 2.01
CA SER A 202 20.90 -7.97 2.18
C SER A 202 22.40 -7.78 1.99
N LYS A 203 23.21 -8.79 2.29
CA LYS A 203 24.68 -8.73 2.10
C LYS A 203 25.03 -8.69 0.63
N LYS A 204 24.38 -9.52 -0.19
CA LYS A 204 24.59 -9.56 -1.64
C LYS A 204 24.14 -8.23 -2.29
N GLU A 205 22.96 -7.74 -1.92
CA GLU A 205 22.35 -6.58 -2.56
C GLU A 205 22.92 -5.23 -2.10
N THR A 206 23.24 -5.10 -0.80
CA THR A 206 23.66 -3.81 -0.21
C THR A 206 25.09 -3.80 0.31
N GLY A 207 25.72 -4.96 0.41
CA GLY A 207 27.02 -5.13 1.10
C GLY A 207 26.91 -5.17 2.62
N TYR A 208 25.70 -5.04 3.19
CA TYR A 208 25.47 -4.95 4.63
C TYR A 208 24.49 -5.99 5.13
N VAL A 209 24.53 -6.27 6.44
CA VAL A 209 23.53 -7.12 7.10
C VAL A 209 22.78 -6.35 8.16
N GLY A 210 21.52 -6.74 8.38
CA GLY A 210 20.68 -6.20 9.44
C GLY A 210 20.96 -6.83 10.79
N MET A 211 20.25 -6.35 11.81
CA MET A 211 20.28 -6.90 13.17
C MET A 211 18.93 -7.55 13.49
N LYS A 212 18.97 -8.70 14.17
CA LYS A 212 17.77 -9.40 14.64
C LYS A 212 17.09 -8.58 15.73
N ASN A 213 15.79 -8.37 15.60
CA ASN A 213 15.00 -7.80 16.69
C ASN A 213 14.70 -8.90 17.73
N GLN A 214 14.89 -8.57 19.01
CA GLN A 214 14.68 -9.46 20.15
C GLN A 214 13.44 -9.05 20.97
N GLY A 215 12.44 -8.47 20.34
CA GLY A 215 11.31 -7.81 20.99
C GLY A 215 11.48 -6.29 20.90
N ALA A 216 11.29 -5.54 21.98
CA ALA A 216 11.38 -4.07 21.98
C ALA A 216 12.81 -3.50 21.89
N THR A 217 13.74 -4.16 21.17
CA THR A 217 15.15 -3.74 21.03
C THR A 217 15.45 -2.93 19.78
N CYS A 218 14.43 -2.46 19.04
CA CYS A 218 14.60 -1.72 17.79
C CYS A 218 15.42 -0.43 17.96
N TYR A 219 15.21 0.31 19.07
CA TYR A 219 15.98 1.52 19.39
C TYR A 219 17.47 1.23 19.60
N MET A 220 17.82 0.13 20.28
CA MET A 220 19.19 -0.30 20.50
C MET A 220 19.83 -0.71 19.16
N ASN A 221 19.12 -1.46 18.32
CA ASN A 221 19.59 -1.85 17.00
C ASN A 221 19.90 -0.63 16.13
N SER A 222 19.01 0.38 16.13
CA SER A 222 19.23 1.63 15.39
C SER A 222 20.47 2.39 15.88
N LEU A 223 20.69 2.46 17.20
CA LEU A 223 21.86 3.07 17.79
C LEU A 223 23.14 2.31 17.41
N LEU A 224 23.15 0.98 17.55
CA LEU A 224 24.30 0.15 17.22
C LEU A 224 24.69 0.23 15.74
N GLN A 225 23.70 0.26 14.83
CA GLN A 225 23.92 0.50 13.40
C GLN A 225 24.60 1.86 13.16
N SER A 226 24.08 2.93 13.77
CA SER A 226 24.67 4.28 13.64
C SER A 226 26.11 4.33 14.14
N LEU A 227 26.39 3.70 15.29
CA LEU A 227 27.73 3.63 15.86
C LEU A 227 28.68 2.78 15.01
N PHE A 228 28.20 1.66 14.45
CA PHE A 228 28.99 0.80 13.55
C PHE A 228 29.43 1.55 12.29
N PHE A 229 28.57 2.38 11.69
CA PHE A 229 28.92 3.17 10.51
C PHE A 229 29.78 4.39 10.82
N THR A 230 29.95 4.74 12.09
CA THR A 230 30.89 5.78 12.51
C THR A 230 32.30 5.19 12.57
N ASN A 231 33.10 5.38 11.53
CA ASN A 231 34.40 4.75 11.36
C ASN A 231 35.36 4.95 12.55
N TYR A 232 35.41 6.16 13.14
CA TYR A 232 36.22 6.46 14.29
C TYR A 232 35.81 5.63 15.51
N PHE A 233 34.51 5.58 15.80
CA PHE A 233 33.97 4.82 16.92
C PHE A 233 34.24 3.31 16.74
N ARG A 234 34.00 2.78 15.55
CA ARG A 234 34.23 1.37 15.25
C ARG A 234 35.70 0.99 15.46
N ARG A 235 36.67 1.84 15.04
CA ARG A 235 38.10 1.63 15.30
C ARG A 235 38.42 1.65 16.80
N ALA A 236 37.85 2.60 17.53
CA ALA A 236 38.06 2.69 18.97
C ALA A 236 37.55 1.43 19.69
N VAL A 237 36.39 0.92 19.31
CA VAL A 237 35.85 -0.33 19.87
C VAL A 237 36.79 -1.50 19.63
N TYR A 238 37.37 -1.67 18.43
CA TYR A 238 38.31 -2.76 18.14
C TYR A 238 39.66 -2.62 18.85
N GLN A 239 40.00 -1.44 19.34
CA GLN A 239 41.24 -1.19 20.08
C GLN A 239 41.10 -1.45 21.60
N ILE A 240 39.92 -1.71 22.10
CA ILE A 240 39.72 -2.04 23.52
C ILE A 240 40.32 -3.43 23.77
N PRO A 241 41.25 -3.59 24.72
CA PRO A 241 41.81 -4.89 25.07
C PRO A 241 40.76 -5.76 25.75
N THR A 242 40.45 -6.92 25.16
CA THR A 242 39.43 -7.85 25.60
C THR A 242 39.89 -9.31 25.56
N GLU A 243 41.19 -9.55 25.49
CA GLU A 243 41.79 -10.88 25.30
C GLU A 243 41.43 -11.87 26.41
N ASN A 244 41.14 -11.35 27.62
CA ASN A 244 40.81 -12.15 28.80
C ASN A 244 39.31 -12.07 29.17
N ASP A 245 38.50 -11.39 28.34
CA ASP A 245 37.12 -11.13 28.65
C ASP A 245 36.18 -12.27 28.20
N ILE A 246 35.05 -12.41 28.90
CA ILE A 246 33.95 -13.32 28.53
C ILE A 246 32.85 -12.49 27.86
N PRO A 247 32.35 -12.87 26.68
CA PRO A 247 31.37 -12.06 25.93
C PRO A 247 30.09 -11.73 26.69
N THR A 248 29.65 -12.61 27.58
CA THR A 248 28.43 -12.42 28.37
C THR A 248 28.61 -11.50 29.57
N ASP A 249 29.85 -11.19 29.94
CA ASP A 249 30.17 -10.40 31.13
C ASP A 249 30.89 -9.09 30.78
N SER A 250 31.47 -9.01 29.59
CA SER A 250 32.12 -7.80 29.08
C SER A 250 31.33 -7.16 27.96
N VAL A 251 30.85 -5.96 28.23
CA VAL A 251 30.15 -5.12 27.23
C VAL A 251 31.05 -4.79 26.05
N ALA A 252 32.34 -4.49 26.31
CA ALA A 252 33.31 -4.17 25.28
C ALA A 252 33.53 -5.36 24.33
N TYR A 253 33.73 -6.54 24.86
CA TYR A 253 33.93 -7.74 24.05
C TYR A 253 32.67 -8.15 23.29
N ALA A 254 31.51 -8.09 23.92
CA ALA A 254 30.22 -8.36 23.23
C ALA A 254 29.98 -7.36 22.08
N LEU A 255 30.30 -6.08 22.28
CA LEU A 255 30.18 -5.05 21.24
C LEU A 255 31.16 -5.30 20.08
N GLN A 256 32.42 -5.66 20.36
CA GLN A 256 33.37 -6.03 19.32
C GLN A 256 32.85 -7.20 18.47
N ARG A 257 32.29 -8.22 19.10
CA ARG A 257 31.71 -9.38 18.41
C ARG A 257 30.53 -9.00 17.51
N VAL A 258 29.62 -8.14 18.00
CA VAL A 258 28.53 -7.63 17.19
C VAL A 258 29.07 -6.87 15.98
N PHE A 259 30.04 -5.98 16.15
CA PHE A 259 30.62 -5.22 15.05
C PHE A 259 31.36 -6.11 14.05
N TYR A 260 32.08 -7.10 14.54
CA TYR A 260 32.76 -8.10 13.70
C TYR A 260 31.71 -8.89 12.86
N GLN A 261 30.64 -9.35 13.49
CA GLN A 261 29.56 -10.06 12.78
C GLN A 261 28.86 -9.19 11.75
N LEU A 262 28.58 -7.91 12.06
CA LEU A 262 28.01 -6.95 11.09
C LEU A 262 28.90 -6.78 9.86
N GLN A 263 30.22 -6.89 10.03
CA GLN A 263 31.19 -6.76 8.95
C GLN A 263 31.32 -8.05 8.13
N THR A 264 31.28 -9.22 8.76
CA THR A 264 31.67 -10.51 8.14
C THR A 264 30.51 -11.47 7.86
N SER A 265 29.41 -11.37 8.59
CA SER A 265 28.27 -12.28 8.45
C SER A 265 27.52 -12.08 7.12
N HIS A 266 26.93 -13.15 6.61
CA HIS A 266 25.93 -13.14 5.52
C HIS A 266 24.50 -13.22 6.05
N GLN A 267 24.31 -13.34 7.36
CA GLN A 267 22.99 -13.45 7.99
C GLN A 267 22.78 -12.31 8.99
N PRO A 268 21.54 -11.93 9.28
CA PRO A 268 21.24 -10.93 10.28
C PRO A 268 21.87 -11.25 11.64
N VAL A 269 22.49 -10.25 12.27
CA VAL A 269 23.30 -10.39 13.50
C VAL A 269 22.41 -10.32 14.74
N GLY A 270 22.56 -11.29 15.64
CA GLY A 270 21.90 -11.29 16.95
C GLY A 270 22.67 -10.44 17.96
N THR A 271 21.94 -9.83 18.90
CA THR A 271 22.52 -8.98 19.97
C THR A 271 22.35 -9.58 21.36
N THR A 272 22.01 -10.86 21.47
CA THR A 272 21.73 -11.53 22.75
C THR A 272 22.94 -11.54 23.72
N GLU A 273 24.16 -11.68 23.20
CA GLU A 273 25.37 -11.62 24.06
C GLU A 273 25.54 -10.22 24.62
N LEU A 274 25.32 -9.19 23.81
CA LEU A 274 25.42 -7.80 24.23
C LEU A 274 24.36 -7.43 25.27
N THR A 275 23.11 -7.85 25.08
CA THR A 275 22.05 -7.61 26.08
C THR A 275 22.30 -8.34 27.39
N LYS A 276 22.86 -9.55 27.34
CA LYS A 276 23.28 -10.29 28.55
C LYS A 276 24.42 -9.59 29.28
N SER A 277 25.40 -9.01 28.57
CA SER A 277 26.50 -8.31 29.21
C SER A 277 26.07 -7.03 29.93
N PHE A 278 24.90 -6.47 29.58
CA PHE A 278 24.24 -5.39 30.36
C PHE A 278 23.44 -5.89 31.57
N GLY A 279 23.34 -7.20 31.77
CA GLY A 279 22.53 -7.81 32.81
C GLY A 279 21.02 -7.89 32.45
N TRP A 280 20.64 -7.60 31.21
CA TRP A 280 19.25 -7.70 30.79
C TRP A 280 18.80 -9.15 30.71
N LYS A 281 17.65 -9.45 31.30
CA LYS A 281 17.01 -10.77 31.26
C LYS A 281 15.85 -10.74 30.24
N SER A 282 15.44 -11.91 29.76
CA SER A 282 14.36 -12.03 28.78
C SER A 282 13.00 -11.51 29.27
N LEU A 283 12.86 -11.26 30.58
CA LEU A 283 11.67 -10.65 31.20
C LEU A 283 11.73 -9.12 31.24
N ASP A 284 12.87 -8.52 30.93
CA ASP A 284 13.05 -7.05 30.87
C ASP A 284 12.70 -6.48 29.48
N SER A 285 12.05 -7.28 28.62
CA SER A 285 11.47 -6.79 27.37
C SER A 285 10.23 -5.94 27.67
N PHE A 286 10.36 -4.67 27.45
CA PHE A 286 9.37 -3.63 27.64
C PHE A 286 8.19 -3.74 26.67
#